data_2668d154b2d3e23f002c7fc01465c99a
#
_entry.id   2668d154b2d3e23f002c7fc01465c99a
#
_cell.length_a   1.000
_cell.length_b   1.000
_cell.length_c   1.000
_cell.angle_alpha   90.00
_cell.angle_beta   90.00
_cell.angle_gamma   90.00
#
_symmetry.space_group_name_H-M   'P 1'
#
loop_
_entity.id
_entity.type
_entity.pdbx_description
1 polymer ?
#
loop_
_entity_poly.entity_id
_entity_poly.type
_entity_poly.pdbx_seq_one_letter_code
_entity_poly.pdbx_strand_id
1 'polypeptide(L)' 'TDNKHSNQYDMVRILENIPTFMGTDGRIYKVGKEDVIMLPKTNAEILCNRGVAMRFEAYKRERGERIR' A
#
# COMPACT_ATOMS: atom_id res chain seq x y z
N THR A 1 -4.32 -20.47 8.68
CA THR A 1 -3.16 -20.51 7.91
C THR A 1 -3.14 -19.39 6.93
N ASP A 2 -4.07 -19.35 6.11
CA ASP A 2 -4.10 -18.27 5.20
C ASP A 2 -4.24 -16.97 5.86
N ASN A 3 -4.64 -16.96 7.06
CA ASN A 3 -4.79 -15.72 7.77
C ASN A 3 -3.52 -14.95 7.83
N LYS A 4 -2.42 -15.64 7.92
CA LYS A 4 -1.19 -14.95 7.97
C LYS A 4 -0.93 -14.17 6.73
N HIS A 5 -1.25 -14.75 5.61
CA HIS A 5 -1.01 -14.07 4.37
C HIS A 5 -1.95 -12.92 4.18
N SER A 6 -3.20 -13.13 4.57
CA SER A 6 -4.17 -12.09 4.32
C SER A 6 -3.95 -10.92 5.24
N ASN A 7 -3.15 -11.08 6.27
CA ASN A 7 -2.89 -9.99 7.17
C ASN A 7 -1.76 -9.11 6.72
N GLN A 8 -1.14 -9.43 5.63
CA GLN A 8 0.00 -8.66 5.21
C GLN A 8 -0.42 -7.58 4.25
N TYR A 9 -0.73 -6.44 4.82
CA TYR A 9 -1.13 -5.27 4.05
C TYR A 9 -0.20 -4.13 4.39
N ASP A 10 0.03 -3.28 3.41
CA ASP A 10 0.82 -2.09 3.60
C ASP A 10 -0.04 -0.88 3.32
N MET A 11 0.19 0.18 4.05
CA MET A 11 -0.49 1.43 3.77
C MET A 11 0.35 2.19 2.76
N VAL A 12 -0.29 2.64 1.70
CA VAL A 12 0.43 3.37 0.67
C VAL A 12 -0.34 4.61 0.27
N ARG A 13 0.39 5.55 -0.24
CA ARG A 13 -0.19 6.76 -0.80
C ARG A 13 -0.05 6.68 -2.30
N ILE A 14 -1.15 6.89 -3.01
CA ILE A 14 -1.13 6.81 -4.46
C ILE A 14 -0.65 8.12 -5.01
N LEU A 15 0.35 8.07 -5.89
CA LEU A 15 0.96 9.27 -6.41
C LEU A 15 0.38 9.70 -7.74
N GLU A 16 -0.27 8.79 -8.44
CA GLU A 16 -0.84 9.11 -9.74
C GLU A 16 -2.13 8.37 -9.92
N ASN A 17 -2.96 8.86 -10.81
CA ASN A 17 -4.20 8.17 -11.11
C ASN A 17 -3.87 6.88 -11.83
N ILE A 18 -4.44 5.79 -11.36
CA ILE A 18 -4.24 4.51 -11.99
C ILE A 18 -5.59 3.85 -12.19
N PRO A 19 -5.68 2.93 -13.14
CA PRO A 19 -6.96 2.28 -13.40
C PRO A 19 -7.36 1.38 -12.24
N THR A 20 -8.64 1.12 -12.15
CA THR A 20 -9.14 0.17 -11.18
C THR A 20 -8.45 -1.17 -11.40
N PHE A 21 -8.10 -1.84 -10.33
CA PHE A 21 -7.41 -3.11 -10.46
C PHE A 21 -7.88 -4.08 -9.37
N MET A 22 -7.57 -5.34 -9.60
CA MET A 22 -7.91 -6.36 -8.62
C MET A 22 -6.66 -6.71 -7.82
N GLY A 23 -6.80 -6.71 -6.51
CA GLY A 23 -5.69 -7.07 -5.66
C GLY A 23 -5.48 -8.57 -5.59
N THR A 24 -4.36 -8.96 -5.03
CA THR A 24 -4.09 -10.37 -4.86
C THR A 24 -5.03 -11.01 -3.87
N ASP A 25 -5.75 -10.20 -3.11
CA ASP A 25 -6.75 -10.72 -2.17
C ASP A 25 -8.12 -10.84 -2.81
N GLY A 26 -8.23 -10.59 -4.11
CA GLY A 26 -9.49 -10.74 -4.81
C GLY A 26 -10.40 -9.54 -4.73
N ARG A 27 -9.95 -8.48 -4.09
CA ARG A 27 -10.79 -7.28 -3.97
C ARG A 27 -10.50 -6.31 -5.09
N ILE A 28 -11.51 -5.53 -5.43
CA ILE A 28 -11.37 -4.51 -6.46
C ILE A 28 -10.98 -3.20 -5.80
N TYR A 29 -9.96 -2.57 -6.31
CA TYR A 29 -9.47 -1.32 -5.77
C TYR A 29 -9.63 -0.19 -6.78
N LYS A 30 -10.33 0.84 -6.33
CA LYS A 30 -10.50 2.04 -7.14
C LYS A 30 -9.79 3.16 -6.40
N VAL A 31 -8.70 3.61 -6.94
CA VAL A 31 -7.89 4.60 -6.25
C VAL A 31 -7.53 5.72 -7.20
N GLY A 32 -7.23 6.87 -6.64
CA GLY A 32 -6.81 8.01 -7.44
C GLY A 32 -5.64 8.69 -6.79
N LYS A 33 -5.13 9.67 -7.46
CA LYS A 33 -4.00 10.42 -6.97
C LYS A 33 -4.25 10.95 -5.58
N GLU A 34 -3.27 10.80 -4.71
CA GLU A 34 -3.32 11.30 -3.35
C GLU A 34 -4.13 10.44 -2.39
N ASP A 35 -4.71 9.36 -2.85
CA ASP A 35 -5.43 8.46 -1.96
C ASP A 35 -4.47 7.71 -1.07
N VAL A 36 -4.90 7.47 0.16
CA VAL A 36 -4.12 6.65 1.09
C VAL A 36 -4.95 5.42 1.39
N ILE A 37 -4.43 4.25 1.08
CA ILE A 37 -5.19 3.03 1.24
C ILE A 37 -4.30 1.89 1.71
N MET A 38 -4.95 0.83 2.18
CA MET A 38 -4.25 -0.38 2.57
C MET A 38 -4.32 -1.36 1.42
N LEU A 39 -3.20 -1.87 1.01
CA LEU A 39 -3.13 -2.83 -0.09
C LEU A 39 -2.40 -4.07 0.34
N PRO A 40 -2.73 -5.21 -0.26
CA PRO A 40 -1.92 -6.40 -0.02
C PRO A 40 -0.47 -6.09 -0.30
N LYS A 41 0.41 -6.64 0.49
CA LYS A 41 1.82 -6.33 0.38
C LYS A 41 2.36 -6.49 -1.02
N THR A 42 1.94 -7.53 -1.71
CA THR A 42 2.41 -7.77 -3.07
C THR A 42 2.00 -6.64 -3.99
N ASN A 43 0.75 -6.20 -3.88
CA ASN A 43 0.28 -5.12 -4.73
C ASN A 43 1.00 -3.83 -4.40
N ALA A 44 1.20 -3.58 -3.11
CA ALA A 44 1.89 -2.37 -2.70
C ALA A 44 3.29 -2.34 -3.28
N GLU A 45 3.94 -3.48 -3.25
CA GLU A 45 5.28 -3.57 -3.76
C GLU A 45 5.34 -3.28 -5.25
N ILE A 46 4.41 -3.84 -5.99
CA ILE A 46 4.38 -3.63 -7.41
C ILE A 46 4.15 -2.16 -7.76
N LEU A 47 3.20 -1.55 -7.08
CA LEU A 47 2.91 -0.15 -7.36
C LEU A 47 4.05 0.76 -6.96
N CYS A 48 4.71 0.44 -5.88
CA CYS A 48 5.86 1.24 -5.46
C CYS A 48 7.00 1.11 -6.45
N ASN A 49 7.20 -0.10 -6.97
CA ASN A 49 8.25 -0.30 -7.95
C ASN A 49 7.97 0.46 -9.23
N ARG A 50 6.71 0.66 -9.54
CA ARG A 50 6.36 1.42 -10.72
C ARG A 50 6.42 2.91 -10.50
N GLY A 51 6.56 3.32 -9.26
CA GLY A 51 6.64 4.74 -8.97
C GLY A 51 5.30 5.43 -8.87
N VAL A 52 4.21 4.67 -8.79
CA VAL A 52 2.88 5.28 -8.70
C VAL A 52 2.34 5.25 -7.29
N ALA A 53 3.10 4.72 -6.34
CA ALA A 53 2.66 4.69 -4.95
C ALA A 53 3.88 4.75 -4.06
N MET A 54 3.63 5.13 -2.81
CA MET A 54 4.70 5.26 -1.84
C MET A 54 4.24 4.64 -0.54
N ARG A 55 5.09 3.84 0.07
CA ARG A 55 4.74 3.21 1.33
C ARG A 55 4.90 4.15 2.49
N PHE A 56 4.09 3.93 3.50
CA PHE A 56 4.19 4.72 4.71
C PHE A 56 5.09 4.08 5.74
N GLU A 57 5.64 2.96 5.42
CA GLU A 57 6.43 2.23 6.37
C GLU A 57 7.61 3.05 6.91
N ALA A 58 8.33 3.68 6.03
CA ALA A 58 9.46 4.49 6.44
C ALA A 58 9.01 5.64 7.31
N TYR A 59 7.87 6.18 6.98
CA TYR A 59 7.32 7.29 7.72
C TYR A 59 7.03 6.89 9.16
N LYS A 60 6.47 5.73 9.34
CA LYS A 60 6.17 5.24 10.66
C LYS A 60 7.42 5.05 11.48
N ARG A 61 8.42 4.51 10.86
CA ARG A 61 9.65 4.27 11.57
C ARG A 61 10.27 5.56 12.02
N GLU A 62 10.24 6.54 11.18
CA GLU A 62 10.77 7.82 11.50
C GLU A 62 10.07 8.44 12.67
N ARG A 63 8.76 8.36 12.67
CA ARG A 63 8.01 8.92 13.76
C ARG A 63 8.37 8.27 15.06
N GLY A 64 8.54 6.99 15.02
CA GLY A 64 8.88 6.27 16.23
C GLY A 64 10.17 6.77 16.81
N GLU A 65 11.10 7.04 15.99
CA GLU A 65 12.36 7.53 16.47
C GLU A 65 12.25 8.89 17.06
N ARG A 66 11.50 9.74 16.44
CA ARG A 66 11.40 11.08 16.91
C ARG A 66 10.72 11.21 18.23
N ILE A 67 9.92 10.28 18.55
CA ILE A 67 9.20 10.35 19.76
C ILE A 67 10.07 10.23 20.98
N ARG A 68 11.19 9.66 20.86
CA ARG A 68 12.04 9.52 22.01
C ARG A 68 12.54 10.73 22.57
#